data_cb875087df663b6db6348ecb506f591e
#
_entry.id   cb875087df663b6db6348ecb506f591e
#
_cell.length_a   1.000
_cell.length_b   1.000
_cell.length_c   1.000
_cell.angle_alpha   90.00
_cell.angle_beta   90.00
_cell.angle_gamma   90.00
#
_symmetry.space_group_name_H-M   'P 1'
#
loop_
_entity.id
_entity.type
_entity.pdbx_description
1 polymer ?
#
loop_
_entity_poly.entity_id
_entity_poly.type
_entity_poly.pdbx_seq_one_letter_code
_entity_poly.pdbx_strand_id
1 'polypeptide(L)'
;MEKAGNAFIGVSDSLKQALLNEEIGDYIGDKDELIYCGLYNTPKKQISIIPEVSRKMVENHTCREEKLNKESDRWKDFERMSRIAELREEAFDDRLLSEQTFRKDDGSLEHKRTGQNYVEKFEEMEKENIGLLFTGPVGTGKTFLASAIANALIEREISVKMTNFAVILNDMMNLEINKNKYIANLNEYRLLIIDDFGMERDTPFATEHIFNVIDGRYRANKPIILTTNLSATKLTAPSNLKEKRVYSR
;
A
#
# COMPACT_ATOMS: atom_id res chain seq x y z
N MET A 1 64.77 -16.79 -9.90
CA MET A 1 63.29 -16.61 -9.84
C MET A 1 62.70 -17.95 -9.49
N GLU A 2 62.60 -18.25 -8.21
CA GLU A 2 62.03 -19.49 -7.68
C GLU A 2 60.54 -19.31 -7.52
N LYS A 3 59.79 -20.26 -8.09
CA LYS A 3 58.34 -20.37 -7.91
C LYS A 3 58.10 -20.84 -6.47
N ALA A 4 57.52 -19.99 -5.64
CA ALA A 4 56.97 -20.40 -4.36
C ALA A 4 55.82 -21.39 -4.61
N GLY A 5 56.09 -22.67 -4.33
CA GLY A 5 55.10 -23.73 -4.35
C GLY A 5 54.08 -23.48 -3.23
N ASN A 6 52.80 -23.35 -3.59
CA ASN A 6 51.70 -23.38 -2.64
C ASN A 6 51.68 -24.76 -1.97
N ALA A 7 52.19 -24.84 -0.74
CA ALA A 7 51.97 -26.00 0.10
C ALA A 7 50.53 -25.96 0.60
N PHE A 8 49.66 -26.68 -0.07
CA PHE A 8 48.33 -26.99 0.43
C PHE A 8 48.46 -27.93 1.63
N ILE A 9 48.33 -27.37 2.83
CA ILE A 9 48.14 -28.21 4.03
C ILE A 9 46.72 -28.73 3.97
N GLY A 10 46.55 -30.02 3.62
CA GLY A 10 45.26 -30.68 3.54
C GLY A 10 44.51 -30.59 4.86
N VAL A 11 43.32 -30.09 4.80
CA VAL A 11 42.37 -30.15 5.93
C VAL A 11 42.06 -31.62 6.19
N SER A 12 42.19 -32.12 7.45
CA SER A 12 41.89 -33.51 7.76
C SER A 12 40.44 -33.87 7.41
N ASP A 13 40.23 -35.09 6.94
CA ASP A 13 38.89 -35.55 6.53
C ASP A 13 37.85 -35.44 7.64
N SER A 14 38.26 -35.61 8.89
CA SER A 14 37.38 -35.39 10.06
C SER A 14 36.94 -33.93 10.21
N LEU A 15 37.76 -32.97 9.81
CA LEU A 15 37.40 -31.55 9.85
C LEU A 15 36.50 -31.16 8.66
N LYS A 16 36.72 -31.77 7.49
CA LYS A 16 35.86 -31.60 6.33
C LYS A 16 34.43 -32.13 6.63
N GLN A 17 34.35 -33.29 7.26
CA GLN A 17 33.07 -33.90 7.64
C GLN A 17 32.31 -33.11 8.71
N ALA A 18 33.02 -32.52 9.68
CA ALA A 18 32.42 -31.66 10.70
C ALA A 18 31.88 -30.31 10.16
N LEU A 19 32.21 -29.95 8.93
CA LEU A 19 31.80 -28.71 8.27
C LEU A 19 30.64 -28.91 7.28
N LEU A 20 30.28 -30.17 6.99
CA LEU A 20 29.12 -30.50 6.19
C LEU A 20 27.85 -30.19 6.99
N ASN A 21 26.91 -29.49 6.37
CA ASN A 21 25.58 -29.31 6.93
C ASN A 21 24.65 -30.38 6.33
N GLU A 22 24.35 -31.41 7.10
CA GLU A 22 23.53 -32.53 6.70
C GLU A 22 22.08 -32.11 6.33
N GLU A 23 21.53 -31.08 7.01
CA GLU A 23 20.19 -30.55 6.70
C GLU A 23 20.11 -29.92 5.31
N ILE A 24 21.22 -29.40 4.79
CA ILE A 24 21.30 -28.77 3.47
C ILE A 24 21.79 -29.76 2.41
N GLY A 25 22.31 -30.92 2.82
CA GLY A 25 22.87 -31.94 1.93
C GLY A 25 24.20 -31.54 1.34
N ASP A 26 25.05 -30.84 2.09
CA ASP A 26 26.40 -30.45 1.67
C ASP A 26 27.24 -31.69 1.32
N TYR A 27 28.13 -31.54 0.32
CA TYR A 27 28.99 -32.63 -0.11
C TYR A 27 30.40 -32.13 -0.49
N ILE A 28 31.36 -33.04 -0.55
CA ILE A 28 32.74 -32.77 -0.95
C ILE A 28 32.88 -33.05 -2.44
N GLY A 29 33.42 -32.14 -3.22
CA GLY A 29 33.66 -32.31 -4.65
C GLY A 29 34.80 -33.29 -4.92
N ASP A 30 34.60 -34.23 -5.84
CA ASP A 30 35.56 -35.33 -6.12
C ASP A 30 36.91 -34.86 -6.72
N LYS A 31 36.95 -33.70 -7.34
CA LYS A 31 38.10 -33.22 -8.11
C LYS A 31 38.94 -32.14 -7.39
N ASP A 32 38.33 -31.33 -6.57
CA ASP A 32 38.93 -30.14 -5.97
C ASP A 32 38.91 -30.15 -4.44
N GLU A 33 38.32 -31.20 -3.86
CA GLU A 33 38.16 -31.37 -2.42
C GLU A 33 37.48 -30.18 -1.70
N LEU A 34 36.73 -29.34 -2.43
CA LEU A 34 35.99 -28.25 -1.85
C LEU A 34 34.62 -28.77 -1.33
N ILE A 35 34.10 -28.08 -0.30
CA ILE A 35 32.76 -28.34 0.19
C ILE A 35 31.77 -27.59 -0.69
N TYR A 36 30.78 -28.29 -1.25
CA TYR A 36 29.69 -27.74 -2.04
C TYR A 36 28.40 -27.67 -1.24
N CYS A 37 27.63 -26.61 -1.46
CA CYS A 37 26.29 -26.48 -0.91
C CYS A 37 25.33 -27.40 -1.66
N GLY A 38 24.64 -28.30 -0.95
CA GLY A 38 23.70 -29.25 -1.55
C GLY A 38 22.49 -28.60 -2.21
N LEU A 39 22.09 -27.41 -1.81
CA LEU A 39 20.97 -26.68 -2.39
C LEU A 39 21.31 -25.98 -3.71
N TYR A 40 22.51 -25.41 -3.81
CA TYR A 40 22.85 -24.51 -4.94
C TYR A 40 24.01 -25.02 -5.79
N ASN A 41 24.59 -26.16 -5.42
CA ASN A 41 25.75 -26.76 -6.10
C ASN A 41 26.91 -25.78 -6.32
N THR A 42 27.11 -24.87 -5.36
CA THR A 42 28.16 -23.84 -5.38
C THR A 42 29.22 -24.15 -4.34
N PRO A 43 30.51 -23.95 -4.63
CA PRO A 43 31.57 -24.19 -3.66
C PRO A 43 31.43 -23.24 -2.48
N LYS A 44 31.47 -23.78 -1.27
CA LYS A 44 31.65 -23.00 -0.04
C LYS A 44 33.08 -22.51 -0.02
N LYS A 45 33.29 -21.19 0.08
CA LYS A 45 34.64 -20.60 0.10
C LYS A 45 35.50 -21.24 1.18
N GLN A 46 36.75 -21.45 0.82
CA GLN A 46 37.78 -22.21 1.51
C GLN A 46 38.03 -21.75 2.93
N ILE A 47 38.21 -22.69 3.87
CA ILE A 47 38.71 -22.43 5.20
C ILE A 47 40.20 -22.28 5.12
N SER A 48 40.69 -21.06 5.28
CA SER A 48 42.14 -20.81 5.45
C SER A 48 42.51 -20.99 6.92
N ILE A 49 43.27 -22.02 7.23
CA ILE A 49 43.92 -22.16 8.55
C ILE A 49 45.22 -21.37 8.49
N ILE A 50 45.25 -20.22 9.16
CA ILE A 50 46.51 -19.47 9.35
C ILE A 50 47.19 -20.06 10.59
N PRO A 51 48.41 -20.61 10.46
CA PRO A 51 49.06 -21.35 11.55
C PRO A 51 49.32 -20.56 12.83
N GLU A 52 49.36 -19.24 12.75
CA GLU A 52 49.71 -18.35 13.89
C GLU A 52 48.52 -17.74 14.62
N VAL A 53 47.30 -17.91 14.12
CA VAL A 53 46.10 -17.36 14.74
C VAL A 53 45.01 -18.43 14.76
N SER A 54 44.68 -18.98 15.92
CA SER A 54 43.65 -20.00 16.14
C SER A 54 42.21 -19.47 15.86
N ARG A 55 42.02 -18.66 14.84
CA ARG A 55 40.70 -18.15 14.40
C ARG A 55 40.32 -18.74 13.07
N LYS A 56 39.28 -19.58 13.08
CA LYS A 56 38.58 -20.01 11.87
C LYS A 56 37.86 -18.80 11.27
N MET A 57 38.33 -18.30 10.15
CA MET A 57 37.54 -17.37 9.33
C MET A 57 36.65 -18.20 8.40
N VAL A 58 35.37 -18.26 8.70
CA VAL A 58 34.34 -18.76 7.77
C VAL A 58 33.95 -17.59 6.89
N GLU A 59 34.43 -17.54 5.66
CA GLU A 59 33.92 -16.58 4.69
C GLU A 59 32.47 -16.92 4.32
N ASN A 60 31.63 -15.89 4.21
CA ASN A 60 30.25 -16.03 3.75
C ASN A 60 30.25 -16.60 2.32
N HIS A 61 29.49 -17.65 2.08
CA HIS A 61 29.29 -18.17 0.73
C HIS A 61 27.94 -17.73 0.20
N THR A 62 27.77 -17.77 -1.13
CA THR A 62 26.57 -17.33 -1.87
C THR A 62 25.26 -17.85 -1.31
N CYS A 63 25.23 -19.11 -0.86
CA CYS A 63 24.05 -19.73 -0.26
C CYS A 63 23.56 -19.01 1.02
N ARG A 64 24.47 -18.52 1.86
CA ARG A 64 24.10 -17.77 3.07
C ARG A 64 23.58 -16.38 2.72
N GLU A 65 24.21 -15.71 1.76
CA GLU A 65 23.75 -14.42 1.25
C GLU A 65 22.35 -14.52 0.62
N GLU A 66 22.11 -15.54 -0.20
CA GLU A 66 20.81 -15.77 -0.80
C GLU A 66 19.72 -16.11 0.23
N LYS A 67 20.06 -16.88 1.28
CA LYS A 67 19.13 -17.15 2.38
C LYS A 67 18.78 -15.88 3.15
N LEU A 68 19.78 -15.07 3.49
CA LEU A 68 19.57 -13.78 4.16
C LEU A 68 18.75 -12.81 3.30
N ASN A 69 19.00 -12.77 1.98
CA ASN A 69 18.23 -11.96 1.05
C ASN A 69 16.78 -12.42 0.97
N LYS A 70 16.53 -13.73 0.86
CA LYS A 70 15.17 -14.29 0.86
C LYS A 70 14.42 -14.02 2.18
N GLU A 71 15.09 -14.11 3.32
CA GLU A 71 14.51 -13.75 4.61
C GLU A 71 14.20 -12.25 4.67
N SER A 72 15.13 -11.40 4.23
CA SER A 72 14.91 -9.96 4.14
C SER A 72 13.72 -9.60 3.24
N ASP A 73 13.60 -10.25 2.07
CA ASP A 73 12.48 -10.00 1.15
C ASP A 73 11.14 -10.45 1.74
N ARG A 74 11.11 -11.60 2.45
CA ARG A 74 9.90 -12.03 3.18
C ARG A 74 9.49 -11.04 4.26
N TRP A 75 10.44 -10.45 4.98
CA TRP A 75 10.14 -9.41 5.98
C TRP A 75 9.58 -8.16 5.34
N LYS A 76 10.14 -7.70 4.23
CA LYS A 76 9.61 -6.55 3.48
C LYS A 76 8.19 -6.80 2.97
N ASP A 77 7.94 -8.00 2.42
CA ASP A 77 6.61 -8.39 1.97
C ASP A 77 5.61 -8.43 3.14
N PHE A 78 6.02 -8.97 4.29
CA PHE A 78 5.19 -8.98 5.49
C PHE A 78 4.87 -7.57 6.00
N GLU A 79 5.87 -6.69 6.11
CA GLU A 79 5.68 -5.29 6.50
C GLU A 79 4.74 -4.56 5.54
N ARG A 80 4.90 -4.77 4.24
CA ARG A 80 4.03 -4.22 3.21
C ARG A 80 2.59 -4.71 3.35
N MET A 81 2.40 -6.00 3.53
CA MET A 81 1.06 -6.58 3.72
C MET A 81 0.39 -6.07 4.99
N SER A 82 1.14 -5.95 6.09
CA SER A 82 0.65 -5.37 7.35
C SER A 82 0.19 -3.94 7.16
N ARG A 83 1.00 -3.11 6.48
CA ARG A 83 0.66 -1.73 6.19
C ARG A 83 -0.58 -1.59 5.30
N ILE A 84 -0.71 -2.43 4.27
CA ILE A 84 -1.91 -2.45 3.41
C ILE A 84 -3.15 -2.84 4.23
N ALA A 85 -3.03 -3.79 5.17
CA ALA A 85 -4.13 -4.19 6.03
C ALA A 85 -4.58 -3.06 6.96
N GLU A 86 -3.65 -2.35 7.60
CA GLU A 86 -3.91 -1.17 8.43
C GLU A 86 -4.61 -0.06 7.62
N LEU A 87 -4.05 0.30 6.47
CA LEU A 87 -4.66 1.32 5.59
C LEU A 87 -6.08 0.94 5.15
N ARG A 88 -6.33 -0.36 4.92
CA ARG A 88 -7.67 -0.84 4.53
C ARG A 88 -8.66 -0.76 5.69
N GLU A 89 -8.26 -1.08 6.90
CA GLU A 89 -9.09 -0.97 8.10
C GLU A 89 -9.46 0.49 8.38
N GLU A 90 -8.50 1.41 8.24
CA GLU A 90 -8.75 2.84 8.41
C GLU A 90 -9.60 3.46 7.29
N ALA A 91 -9.49 2.94 6.07
CA ALA A 91 -10.13 3.51 4.89
C ALA A 91 -11.65 3.37 4.89
N PHE A 92 -12.18 2.24 5.37
CA PHE A 92 -13.58 1.89 5.21
C PHE A 92 -14.27 1.69 6.54
N ASP A 93 -15.41 2.36 6.71
CA ASP A 93 -16.31 2.14 7.84
C ASP A 93 -17.20 0.89 7.60
N ASP A 94 -17.41 0.51 6.32
CA ASP A 94 -18.14 -0.70 5.90
C ASP A 94 -17.20 -1.71 5.24
N ARG A 95 -17.15 -2.92 5.81
CA ARG A 95 -16.35 -4.03 5.31
C ARG A 95 -16.71 -4.43 3.86
N LEU A 96 -17.97 -4.30 3.46
CA LEU A 96 -18.38 -4.64 2.10
C LEU A 96 -17.68 -3.76 1.05
N LEU A 97 -17.41 -2.50 1.38
CA LEU A 97 -16.69 -1.58 0.49
C LEU A 97 -15.23 -1.98 0.34
N SER A 98 -14.60 -2.49 1.40
CA SER A 98 -13.20 -2.96 1.35
C SER A 98 -13.00 -4.19 0.45
N GLU A 99 -14.06 -4.86 0.08
CA GLU A 99 -14.02 -6.02 -0.81
C GLU A 99 -14.30 -5.69 -2.29
N GLN A 100 -14.78 -4.48 -2.60
CA GLN A 100 -15.10 -4.05 -3.96
C GLN A 100 -13.82 -3.66 -4.71
N THR A 101 -13.43 -4.46 -5.68
CA THR A 101 -12.23 -4.25 -6.48
C THR A 101 -12.56 -4.30 -7.97
N PHE A 102 -11.72 -3.70 -8.82
CA PHE A 102 -11.86 -3.80 -10.28
C PHE A 102 -11.90 -5.24 -10.82
N ARG A 103 -11.37 -6.22 -10.05
CA ARG A 103 -11.38 -7.64 -10.42
C ARG A 103 -12.75 -8.29 -10.20
N LYS A 104 -13.53 -7.77 -9.23
CA LYS A 104 -14.88 -8.28 -8.93
C LYS A 104 -15.97 -7.71 -9.84
N ASP A 105 -15.61 -6.79 -10.73
CA ASP A 105 -16.53 -6.25 -11.72
C ASP A 105 -16.89 -7.33 -12.77
N ASP A 106 -18.17 -7.52 -13.00
CA ASP A 106 -18.72 -8.47 -13.98
C ASP A 106 -18.68 -7.95 -15.44
N GLY A 107 -18.05 -6.80 -15.65
CA GLY A 107 -17.98 -6.14 -16.95
C GLY A 107 -19.07 -5.09 -17.20
N SER A 108 -19.99 -4.89 -16.24
CA SER A 108 -21.07 -3.91 -16.33
C SER A 108 -20.70 -2.52 -15.87
N LEU A 109 -19.51 -2.36 -15.25
CA LEU A 109 -19.08 -1.09 -14.65
C LEU A 109 -18.74 -0.05 -15.72
N GLU A 110 -19.66 0.88 -15.92
CA GLU A 110 -19.42 2.05 -16.74
C GLU A 110 -18.27 2.88 -16.14
N HIS A 111 -17.43 3.46 -16.98
CA HIS A 111 -16.29 4.26 -16.58
C HIS A 111 -15.17 3.52 -15.79
N LYS A 112 -15.14 2.18 -15.78
CA LYS A 112 -14.07 1.38 -15.19
C LYS A 112 -12.68 1.86 -15.63
N ARG A 113 -12.52 2.10 -16.93
CA ARG A 113 -11.25 2.58 -17.51
C ARG A 113 -10.84 3.95 -16.95
N THR A 114 -11.81 4.85 -16.72
CA THR A 114 -11.55 6.16 -16.10
C THR A 114 -11.01 5.99 -14.69
N GLY A 115 -11.62 5.10 -13.88
CA GLY A 115 -11.14 4.79 -12.54
C GLY A 115 -9.73 4.17 -12.53
N GLN A 116 -9.46 3.24 -13.43
CA GLN A 116 -8.13 2.63 -13.57
C GLN A 116 -7.07 3.67 -13.98
N ASN A 117 -7.36 4.51 -14.95
CA ASN A 117 -6.46 5.59 -15.37
C ASN A 117 -6.18 6.58 -14.22
N TYR A 118 -7.19 6.88 -13.41
CA TYR A 118 -7.03 7.74 -12.24
C TYR A 118 -6.05 7.11 -11.22
N VAL A 119 -6.19 5.81 -10.96
CA VAL A 119 -5.28 5.07 -10.06
C VAL A 119 -3.86 5.04 -10.62
N GLU A 120 -3.69 4.79 -11.93
CA GLU A 120 -2.38 4.75 -12.57
C GLU A 120 -1.66 6.09 -12.48
N LYS A 121 -2.39 7.20 -12.66
CA LYS A 121 -1.86 8.57 -12.66
C LYS A 121 -2.07 9.32 -11.35
N PHE A 122 -2.32 8.62 -10.26
CA PHE A 122 -2.72 9.26 -9.00
C PHE A 122 -1.73 10.31 -8.51
N GLU A 123 -0.43 10.08 -8.64
CA GLU A 123 0.61 11.04 -8.23
C GLU A 123 0.50 12.39 -8.99
N GLU A 124 0.15 12.34 -10.28
CA GLU A 124 -0.10 13.53 -11.09
C GLU A 124 -1.41 14.22 -10.67
N MET A 125 -2.48 13.42 -10.48
CA MET A 125 -3.79 13.91 -10.06
C MET A 125 -3.73 14.58 -8.68
N GLU A 126 -3.01 13.98 -7.74
CA GLU A 126 -2.81 14.54 -6.40
C GLU A 126 -2.04 15.87 -6.47
N LYS A 127 -0.95 15.93 -7.23
CA LYS A 127 -0.14 17.14 -7.38
C LYS A 127 -0.93 18.31 -7.97
N GLU A 128 -1.83 18.02 -8.91
CA GLU A 128 -2.68 19.00 -9.57
C GLU A 128 -4.02 19.22 -8.85
N ASN A 129 -4.24 18.52 -7.72
CA ASN A 129 -5.50 18.53 -6.96
C ASN A 129 -6.73 18.16 -7.83
N ILE A 130 -6.58 17.16 -8.69
CA ILE A 130 -7.65 16.68 -9.55
C ILE A 130 -8.40 15.55 -8.87
N GLY A 131 -9.69 15.78 -8.56
CA GLY A 131 -10.62 14.78 -8.06
C GLY A 131 -11.55 14.25 -9.15
N LEU A 132 -12.52 13.41 -8.75
CA LEU A 132 -13.55 12.87 -9.63
C LEU A 132 -14.95 13.12 -9.05
N LEU A 133 -15.90 13.37 -9.94
CA LEU A 133 -17.31 13.47 -9.59
C LEU A 133 -18.11 12.42 -10.38
N PHE A 134 -18.68 11.44 -9.69
CA PHE A 134 -19.55 10.44 -10.28
C PHE A 134 -21.01 10.81 -10.07
N THR A 135 -21.72 11.12 -11.16
CA THR A 135 -23.13 11.48 -11.14
C THR A 135 -23.96 10.44 -11.89
N GLY A 136 -25.19 10.21 -11.46
CA GLY A 136 -26.10 9.31 -12.17
C GLY A 136 -27.13 8.66 -11.26
N PRO A 137 -28.12 7.93 -11.81
CA PRO A 137 -29.16 7.26 -11.05
C PRO A 137 -28.63 6.22 -10.06
N VAL A 138 -29.45 5.81 -9.11
CA VAL A 138 -29.15 4.70 -8.20
C VAL A 138 -28.93 3.41 -9.02
N GLY A 139 -27.97 2.59 -8.60
CA GLY A 139 -27.68 1.29 -9.24
C GLY A 139 -26.68 1.34 -10.42
N THR A 140 -26.14 2.51 -10.77
CA THR A 140 -25.15 2.65 -11.87
C THR A 140 -23.70 2.30 -11.47
N GLY A 141 -23.46 1.77 -10.28
CA GLY A 141 -22.13 1.32 -9.84
C GLY A 141 -21.19 2.42 -9.35
N LYS A 142 -21.67 3.65 -9.07
CA LYS A 142 -20.82 4.77 -8.60
C LYS A 142 -20.03 4.43 -7.33
N THR A 143 -20.72 3.94 -6.30
CA THR A 143 -20.12 3.51 -5.03
C THR A 143 -19.11 2.39 -5.26
N PHE A 144 -19.45 1.41 -6.10
CA PHE A 144 -18.54 0.32 -6.47
C PHE A 144 -17.27 0.85 -7.14
N LEU A 145 -17.41 1.76 -8.11
CA LEU A 145 -16.26 2.36 -8.80
C LEU A 145 -15.36 3.16 -7.85
N ALA A 146 -15.96 3.95 -6.95
CA ALA A 146 -15.24 4.72 -5.94
C ALA A 146 -14.49 3.79 -4.97
N SER A 147 -15.15 2.72 -4.49
CA SER A 147 -14.53 1.69 -3.64
C SER A 147 -13.40 0.95 -4.36
N ALA A 148 -13.58 0.61 -5.65
CA ALA A 148 -12.56 -0.06 -6.44
C ALA A 148 -11.31 0.81 -6.64
N ILE A 149 -11.48 2.13 -6.81
CA ILE A 149 -10.38 3.10 -6.85
C ILE A 149 -9.67 3.12 -5.49
N ALA A 150 -10.42 3.23 -4.38
CA ALA A 150 -9.86 3.24 -3.03
C ALA A 150 -9.00 1.99 -2.77
N ASN A 151 -9.57 0.80 -3.02
CA ASN A 151 -8.86 -0.46 -2.83
C ASN A 151 -7.58 -0.54 -3.69
N ALA A 152 -7.63 -0.11 -4.95
CA ALA A 152 -6.47 -0.12 -5.83
C ALA A 152 -5.37 0.85 -5.40
N LEU A 153 -5.71 1.98 -4.80
CA LEU A 153 -4.75 2.93 -4.23
C LEU A 153 -4.13 2.40 -2.92
N ILE A 154 -4.93 1.75 -2.07
CA ILE A 154 -4.45 1.11 -0.84
C ILE A 154 -3.44 -0.01 -1.16
N GLU A 155 -3.65 -0.79 -2.21
CA GLU A 155 -2.67 -1.79 -2.70
C GLU A 155 -1.31 -1.15 -3.10
N ARG A 156 -1.30 0.15 -3.38
CA ARG A 156 -0.11 0.97 -3.64
C ARG A 156 0.36 1.75 -2.42
N GLU A 157 -0.10 1.37 -1.23
CA GLU A 157 0.23 2.00 0.07
C GLU A 157 -0.15 3.49 0.15
N ILE A 158 -1.18 3.89 -0.58
CA ILE A 158 -1.72 5.26 -0.56
C ILE A 158 -2.86 5.33 0.46
N SER A 159 -2.79 6.29 1.38
CA SER A 159 -3.81 6.50 2.40
C SER A 159 -5.08 7.10 1.80
N VAL A 160 -6.19 6.39 1.95
CA VAL A 160 -7.52 6.79 1.47
C VAL A 160 -8.51 6.74 2.63
N LYS A 161 -9.44 7.66 2.71
CA LYS A 161 -10.64 7.54 3.55
C LYS A 161 -11.87 7.58 2.65
N MET A 162 -12.73 6.57 2.78
CA MET A 162 -14.04 6.54 2.14
C MET A 162 -15.12 6.57 3.21
N THR A 163 -15.99 7.55 3.15
CA THR A 163 -17.07 7.80 4.11
C THR A 163 -18.24 8.49 3.41
N ASN A 164 -19.22 8.94 4.16
CA ASN A 164 -20.32 9.77 3.67
C ASN A 164 -20.63 10.89 4.66
N PHE A 165 -21.37 11.92 4.22
CA PHE A 165 -21.69 13.03 5.10
C PHE A 165 -22.62 12.67 6.26
N ALA A 166 -23.42 11.61 6.17
CA ALA A 166 -24.23 11.18 7.29
C ALA A 166 -23.35 10.71 8.48
N VAL A 167 -22.30 9.95 8.19
CA VAL A 167 -21.31 9.53 9.19
C VAL A 167 -20.56 10.75 9.74
N ILE A 168 -20.01 11.60 8.87
CA ILE A 168 -19.28 12.80 9.28
C ILE A 168 -20.13 13.70 10.18
N LEU A 169 -21.38 13.94 9.81
CA LEU A 169 -22.28 14.81 10.59
C LEU A 169 -22.67 14.17 11.93
N ASN A 170 -22.87 12.86 11.98
CA ASN A 170 -23.11 12.14 13.23
C ASN A 170 -21.90 12.28 14.19
N ASP A 171 -20.70 12.09 13.69
CA ASP A 171 -19.48 12.24 14.49
C ASP A 171 -19.36 13.68 15.00
N MET A 172 -19.63 14.67 14.15
CA MET A 172 -19.59 16.09 14.52
C MET A 172 -20.68 16.54 15.48
N MET A 173 -21.78 15.76 15.61
CA MET A 173 -22.80 15.99 16.63
C MET A 173 -22.34 15.58 18.03
N ASN A 174 -21.33 14.73 18.14
CA ASN A 174 -20.77 14.36 19.42
C ASN A 174 -20.04 15.56 20.03
N LEU A 175 -20.46 15.97 21.23
CA LEU A 175 -19.92 17.14 21.94
C LEU A 175 -18.46 16.96 22.41
N GLU A 176 -17.99 15.72 22.50
CA GLU A 176 -16.63 15.39 22.91
C GLU A 176 -15.61 15.55 21.76
N ILE A 177 -16.09 15.60 20.52
CA ILE A 177 -15.23 15.69 19.34
C ILE A 177 -14.88 17.15 19.03
N ASN A 178 -13.59 17.45 18.96
CA ASN A 178 -13.12 18.71 18.41
C ASN A 178 -13.28 18.70 16.88
N LYS A 179 -14.28 19.42 16.38
CA LYS A 179 -14.67 19.46 14.96
C LYS A 179 -13.53 19.90 14.03
N ASN A 180 -12.72 20.86 14.47
CA ASN A 180 -11.59 21.34 13.67
C ASN A 180 -10.51 20.24 13.55
N LYS A 181 -10.25 19.52 14.64
CA LYS A 181 -9.32 18.38 14.62
C LYS A 181 -9.86 17.23 13.77
N TYR A 182 -11.16 16.99 13.82
CA TYR A 182 -11.80 15.98 12.96
C TYR A 182 -11.63 16.28 11.47
N ILE A 183 -11.90 17.53 11.05
CA ILE A 183 -11.67 17.97 9.67
C ILE A 183 -10.19 17.89 9.30
N ALA A 184 -9.30 18.29 10.21
CA ALA A 184 -7.86 18.18 9.99
C ALA A 184 -7.44 16.72 9.76
N ASN A 185 -7.96 15.78 10.55
CA ASN A 185 -7.69 14.34 10.38
C ASN A 185 -8.20 13.81 9.02
N LEU A 186 -9.38 14.25 8.56
CA LEU A 186 -9.85 13.91 7.21
C LEU A 186 -8.90 14.44 6.12
N ASN A 187 -8.22 15.55 6.38
CA ASN A 187 -7.25 16.14 5.46
C ASN A 187 -5.87 15.47 5.52
N GLU A 188 -5.59 14.58 6.49
CA GLU A 188 -4.34 13.79 6.49
C GLU A 188 -4.32 12.75 5.35
N TYR A 189 -5.46 12.16 5.01
CA TYR A 189 -5.54 11.19 3.93
C TYR A 189 -5.16 11.83 2.58
N ARG A 190 -4.42 11.09 1.76
CA ARG A 190 -4.03 11.55 0.42
C ARG A 190 -5.24 11.69 -0.49
N LEU A 191 -6.22 10.78 -0.37
CA LEU A 191 -7.50 10.85 -1.07
C LEU A 191 -8.67 10.77 -0.07
N LEU A 192 -9.65 11.64 -0.22
CA LEU A 192 -10.92 11.56 0.49
C LEU A 192 -12.02 11.19 -0.52
N ILE A 193 -12.83 10.19 -0.20
CA ILE A 193 -13.98 9.78 -1.00
C ILE A 193 -15.24 9.99 -0.16
N ILE A 194 -16.16 10.79 -0.67
CA ILE A 194 -17.46 11.03 -0.05
C ILE A 194 -18.52 10.39 -0.92
N ASP A 195 -19.16 9.36 -0.38
CA ASP A 195 -20.22 8.64 -1.06
C ASP A 195 -21.59 9.27 -0.80
N ASP A 196 -22.51 9.16 -1.78
CA ASP A 196 -23.90 9.63 -1.72
C ASP A 196 -24.06 11.12 -1.35
N PHE A 197 -23.20 11.99 -1.87
CA PHE A 197 -23.28 13.44 -1.67
C PHE A 197 -24.64 14.00 -2.13
N GLY A 198 -25.26 14.86 -1.29
CA GLY A 198 -26.52 15.51 -1.55
C GLY A 198 -27.75 14.72 -1.08
N MET A 199 -27.54 13.65 -0.29
CA MET A 199 -28.60 12.89 0.38
C MET A 199 -28.80 13.30 1.85
N GLU A 200 -28.00 14.25 2.32
CA GLU A 200 -28.01 14.74 3.69
C GLU A 200 -29.26 15.59 3.99
N ARG A 201 -29.62 15.66 5.29
CA ARG A 201 -30.71 16.55 5.73
C ARG A 201 -30.35 18.02 5.48
N ASP A 202 -31.25 18.77 4.86
CA ASP A 202 -31.08 20.24 4.65
C ASP A 202 -31.26 21.00 5.97
N THR A 203 -30.23 21.01 6.79
CA THR A 203 -30.18 21.78 8.04
C THR A 203 -29.02 22.79 7.99
N PRO A 204 -29.13 23.93 8.70
CA PRO A 204 -28.01 24.88 8.79
C PRO A 204 -26.71 24.24 9.28
N PHE A 205 -26.79 23.33 10.25
CA PHE A 205 -25.67 22.55 10.78
C PHE A 205 -25.01 21.69 9.68
N ALA A 206 -25.80 20.89 8.95
CA ALA A 206 -25.27 20.06 7.88
C ALA A 206 -24.57 20.90 6.80
N THR A 207 -25.25 21.96 6.32
CA THR A 207 -24.69 22.86 5.29
C THR A 207 -23.36 23.48 5.71
N GLU A 208 -23.26 23.95 6.96
CA GLU A 208 -22.03 24.53 7.48
C GLU A 208 -20.89 23.51 7.51
N HIS A 209 -21.14 22.31 8.04
CA HIS A 209 -20.09 21.31 8.20
C HIS A 209 -19.68 20.66 6.87
N ILE A 210 -20.63 20.43 5.96
CA ILE A 210 -20.33 19.99 4.59
C ILE A 210 -19.40 21.01 3.91
N PHE A 211 -19.77 22.29 3.98
CA PHE A 211 -18.90 23.35 3.44
C PHE A 211 -17.51 23.33 4.06
N ASN A 212 -17.40 23.23 5.38
CA ASN A 212 -16.13 23.23 6.08
C ASN A 212 -15.24 22.04 5.70
N VAL A 213 -15.82 20.85 5.48
CA VAL A 213 -15.07 19.67 5.02
C VAL A 213 -14.55 19.88 3.60
N ILE A 214 -15.41 20.30 2.67
CA ILE A 214 -15.03 20.53 1.27
C ILE A 214 -14.02 21.66 1.14
N ASP A 215 -14.25 22.81 1.82
CA ASP A 215 -13.35 23.96 1.81
C ASP A 215 -12.01 23.63 2.47
N GLY A 216 -12.03 22.86 3.58
CA GLY A 216 -10.82 22.37 4.23
C GLY A 216 -9.98 21.51 3.28
N ARG A 217 -10.62 20.63 2.52
CA ARG A 217 -9.97 19.78 1.54
C ARG A 217 -9.37 20.58 0.38
N TYR A 218 -10.14 21.54 -0.13
CA TYR A 218 -9.67 22.46 -1.17
C TYR A 218 -8.44 23.27 -0.71
N ARG A 219 -8.46 23.81 0.51
CA ARG A 219 -7.31 24.56 1.06
C ARG A 219 -6.09 23.68 1.35
N ALA A 220 -6.32 22.41 1.69
CA ALA A 220 -5.24 21.44 1.88
C ALA A 220 -4.60 21.02 0.54
N ASN A 221 -5.15 21.45 -0.59
CA ASN A 221 -4.72 21.09 -1.94
C ASN A 221 -4.63 19.58 -2.13
N LYS A 222 -5.67 18.85 -1.67
CA LYS A 222 -5.73 17.38 -1.74
C LYS A 222 -7.00 16.93 -2.48
N PRO A 223 -6.92 15.96 -3.39
CA PRO A 223 -8.03 15.55 -4.23
C PRO A 223 -9.17 14.92 -3.43
N ILE A 224 -10.38 15.10 -3.93
CA ILE A 224 -11.60 14.48 -3.41
C ILE A 224 -12.34 13.74 -4.53
N ILE A 225 -12.91 12.58 -4.22
CA ILE A 225 -13.87 11.91 -5.09
C ILE A 225 -15.25 12.02 -4.44
N LEU A 226 -16.23 12.43 -5.22
CA LEU A 226 -17.64 12.50 -4.80
C LEU A 226 -18.48 11.56 -5.65
N THR A 227 -19.38 10.81 -5.03
CA THR A 227 -20.48 10.15 -5.75
C THR A 227 -21.79 10.83 -5.40
N THR A 228 -22.70 10.93 -6.33
CA THR A 228 -24.01 11.58 -6.10
C THR A 228 -25.08 11.08 -7.05
N ASN A 229 -26.33 11.12 -6.59
CA ASN A 229 -27.51 10.91 -7.40
C ASN A 229 -28.07 12.21 -8.00
N LEU A 230 -27.47 13.35 -7.66
CA LEU A 230 -27.83 14.64 -8.25
C LEU A 230 -27.37 14.70 -9.71
N SER A 231 -28.20 15.32 -10.55
CA SER A 231 -27.81 15.57 -11.94
C SER A 231 -26.72 16.64 -12.04
N ALA A 232 -25.87 16.56 -13.05
CA ALA A 232 -24.84 17.57 -13.31
C ALA A 232 -25.47 18.98 -13.46
N THR A 233 -26.66 19.08 -14.03
CA THR A 233 -27.40 20.34 -14.14
C THR A 233 -27.77 20.93 -12.77
N LYS A 234 -28.14 20.12 -11.80
CA LYS A 234 -28.45 20.58 -10.44
C LYS A 234 -27.20 21.06 -9.71
N LEU A 235 -26.07 20.42 -9.91
CA LEU A 235 -24.80 20.82 -9.32
C LEU A 235 -24.25 22.13 -9.92
N THR A 236 -24.45 22.34 -11.22
CA THR A 236 -23.96 23.54 -11.92
C THR A 236 -24.92 24.75 -11.83
N ALA A 237 -26.21 24.50 -11.59
CA ALA A 237 -27.24 25.53 -11.42
C ALA A 237 -27.94 25.40 -10.05
N PRO A 238 -27.23 25.71 -8.94
CA PRO A 238 -27.78 25.57 -7.61
C PRO A 238 -28.97 26.49 -7.40
N SER A 239 -30.03 25.94 -6.75
CA SER A 239 -31.29 26.65 -6.56
C SER A 239 -31.25 27.70 -5.45
N ASN A 240 -30.25 27.67 -4.58
CA ASN A 240 -30.12 28.60 -3.47
C ASN A 240 -28.65 28.96 -3.15
N LEU A 241 -28.45 30.01 -2.32
CA LEU A 241 -27.13 30.49 -1.92
C LEU A 241 -26.30 29.46 -1.15
N LYS A 242 -26.96 28.55 -0.41
CA LYS A 242 -26.27 27.51 0.36
C LYS A 242 -25.63 26.47 -0.57
N GLU A 243 -26.43 25.94 -1.51
CA GLU A 243 -25.96 25.03 -2.54
C GLU A 243 -24.85 25.66 -3.38
N LYS A 244 -25.02 26.95 -3.74
CA LYS A 244 -24.00 27.68 -4.49
C LYS A 244 -22.65 27.73 -3.78
N ARG A 245 -22.63 27.90 -2.45
CA ARG A 245 -21.37 27.90 -1.67
C ARG A 245 -20.69 26.53 -1.68
N VAL A 246 -21.45 25.46 -1.55
CA VAL A 246 -20.91 24.10 -1.52
C VAL A 246 -20.43 23.67 -2.91
N TYR A 247 -21.26 23.93 -3.95
CA TYR A 247 -20.98 23.43 -5.31
C TYR A 247 -19.95 24.27 -6.09
N SER A 248 -19.58 25.44 -5.58
CA SER A 248 -18.59 26.33 -6.22
C SER A 248 -17.14 26.02 -5.81
N ARG A 249 -16.92 25.04 -4.93
CA ARG A 249 -15.59 24.59 -4.48
C ARG A 249 -15.21 23.27 -5.15
#